data_2c01837fd8799f714c0326208487ba39
#
_entry.id   2c01837fd8799f714c0326208487ba39
#
_cell.length_a   1.000
_cell.length_b   1.000
_cell.length_c   1.000
_cell.angle_alpha   90.00
_cell.angle_beta   90.00
_cell.angle_gamma   90.00
#
_symmetry.space_group_name_H-M   'P 1'
#
loop_
_entity.id
_entity.type
_entity.pdbx_description
1 polymer ?
#
loop_
_entity_poly.entity_id
_entity_poly.type
_entity_poly.pdbx_seq_one_letter_code
_entity_poly.pdbx_strand_id
1 'polypeptide(L)'
;MSLIRIIPLQFGGMEELEKMLPIISSRFKTDAIMGTHHLDLTRFFDPGRSQYNANEVIKELIPLAHNTDKVVGVTDLDLFIPVLRYIFGQAYLGGSAALISGHRLENSRYGMADDPKIFFDRLLKSILHELGHTFGLRHCLQPSC
;
A
#
# COMPACT_ATOMS: atom_id res chain seq x y z
N MET A 1 -9.83 17.86 -10.73
CA MET A 1 -9.79 17.60 -9.27
C MET A 1 -9.12 16.25 -9.03
N SER A 2 -8.15 16.22 -8.11
CA SER A 2 -7.41 14.99 -7.82
C SER A 2 -8.03 14.23 -6.65
N LEU A 3 -7.98 12.91 -6.73
CA LEU A 3 -8.44 12.01 -5.66
C LEU A 3 -7.33 11.02 -5.34
N ILE A 4 -7.34 10.56 -4.09
CA ILE A 4 -6.55 9.41 -3.66
C ILE A 4 -7.56 8.27 -3.47
N ARG A 5 -7.40 7.19 -4.24
CA ARG A 5 -8.26 6.01 -4.14
C ARG A 5 -7.51 4.89 -3.43
N ILE A 6 -8.08 4.45 -2.32
CA ILE A 6 -7.55 3.31 -1.57
C ILE A 6 -8.34 2.08 -1.99
N ILE A 7 -7.66 1.12 -2.61
CA ILE A 7 -8.30 -0.07 -3.17
C ILE A 7 -7.86 -1.30 -2.38
N PRO A 8 -8.75 -1.90 -1.58
CA PRO A 8 -8.43 -3.16 -0.92
C PRO A 8 -8.37 -4.29 -1.94
N LEU A 9 -7.29 -5.06 -1.89
CA LEU A 9 -7.03 -6.19 -2.78
C LEU A 9 -6.76 -7.41 -1.92
N GLN A 10 -7.78 -8.25 -1.69
CA GLN A 10 -7.67 -9.38 -0.77
C GLN A 10 -7.14 -8.89 0.58
N PHE A 11 -7.85 -7.94 1.16
CA PHE A 11 -7.50 -7.30 2.42
C PHE A 11 -8.70 -7.31 3.36
N GLY A 12 -8.49 -7.81 4.59
CA GLY A 12 -9.57 -7.96 5.57
C GLY A 12 -9.83 -6.74 6.44
N GLY A 13 -8.95 -5.74 6.42
CA GLY A 13 -9.01 -4.60 7.33
C GLY A 13 -9.76 -3.39 6.78
N MET A 14 -10.95 -3.58 6.20
CA MET A 14 -11.72 -2.50 5.59
C MET A 14 -12.02 -1.36 6.55
N GLU A 15 -12.41 -1.69 7.80
CA GLU A 15 -12.74 -0.66 8.79
C GLU A 15 -11.52 0.19 9.13
N GLU A 16 -10.35 -0.42 9.21
CA GLU A 16 -9.10 0.27 9.48
C GLU A 16 -8.77 1.23 8.35
N LEU A 17 -8.96 0.81 7.10
CA LEU A 17 -8.73 1.69 5.94
C LEU A 17 -9.69 2.88 5.95
N GLU A 18 -10.96 2.65 6.27
CA GLU A 18 -11.94 3.74 6.34
C GLU A 18 -11.55 4.78 7.39
N LYS A 19 -11.03 4.33 8.52
CA LYS A 19 -10.56 5.25 9.59
C LYS A 19 -9.33 6.05 9.15
N MET A 20 -8.55 5.53 8.21
CA MET A 20 -7.36 6.20 7.69
C MET A 20 -7.68 7.30 6.69
N LEU A 21 -8.82 7.23 6.02
CA LEU A 21 -9.15 8.18 4.95
C LEU A 21 -9.02 9.65 5.35
N PRO A 22 -9.62 10.10 6.48
CA PRO A 22 -9.45 11.51 6.87
C PRO A 22 -8.01 11.87 7.23
N ILE A 23 -7.23 10.93 7.75
CA ILE A 23 -5.83 11.17 8.08
C ILE A 23 -5.03 11.36 6.79
N ILE A 24 -5.23 10.48 5.81
CA ILE A 24 -4.56 10.54 4.51
C ILE A 24 -4.93 11.84 3.80
N SER A 25 -6.22 12.15 3.77
CA SER A 25 -6.73 13.36 3.11
C SER A 25 -6.10 14.61 3.71
N SER A 26 -6.05 14.69 5.03
CA SER A 26 -5.44 15.82 5.73
C SER A 26 -3.94 15.94 5.45
N ARG A 27 -3.23 14.82 5.44
CA ARG A 27 -1.79 14.80 5.24
C ARG A 27 -1.39 15.29 3.85
N PHE A 28 -2.13 14.91 2.81
CA PHE A 28 -1.81 15.26 1.43
C PHE A 28 -2.68 16.39 0.87
N LYS A 29 -3.60 16.90 1.67
CA LYS A 29 -4.54 17.96 1.26
C LYS A 29 -5.26 17.60 -0.05
N THR A 30 -5.67 16.35 -0.14
CA THR A 30 -6.32 15.76 -1.31
C THR A 30 -7.34 14.76 -0.81
N ASP A 31 -8.56 14.81 -1.32
CA ASP A 31 -9.62 13.91 -0.87
C ASP A 31 -9.21 12.44 -1.08
N ALA A 32 -9.41 11.64 -0.04
CA ALA A 32 -9.13 10.21 -0.07
C ALA A 32 -10.45 9.45 0.05
N ILE A 33 -10.67 8.51 -0.85
CA ILE A 33 -11.88 7.69 -0.89
C ILE A 33 -11.52 6.23 -1.04
N MET A 34 -12.47 5.35 -0.67
CA MET A 34 -12.33 3.93 -0.96
C MET A 34 -12.68 3.68 -2.43
N GLY A 35 -11.84 2.90 -3.11
CA GLY A 35 -12.12 2.43 -4.46
C GLY A 35 -12.84 1.09 -4.41
N THR A 36 -13.57 0.79 -5.48
CA THR A 36 -14.37 -0.44 -5.59
C THR A 36 -13.88 -1.38 -6.69
N HIS A 37 -12.68 -1.15 -7.20
CA HIS A 37 -12.12 -1.97 -8.27
C HIS A 37 -11.76 -3.35 -7.77
N HIS A 38 -11.86 -4.32 -8.66
CA HIS A 38 -11.56 -5.72 -8.37
C HIS A 38 -10.39 -6.16 -9.23
N LEU A 39 -9.33 -6.66 -8.59
CA LEU A 39 -8.19 -7.28 -9.28
C LEU A 39 -7.98 -8.67 -8.73
N ASP A 40 -7.81 -9.63 -9.63
CA ASP A 40 -7.42 -10.97 -9.26
C ASP A 40 -5.89 -11.04 -9.23
N LEU A 41 -5.32 -11.21 -8.04
CA LEU A 41 -3.87 -11.22 -7.87
C LEU A 41 -3.25 -12.59 -8.08
N THR A 42 -4.05 -13.66 -8.27
CA THR A 42 -3.54 -15.03 -8.37
C THR A 42 -2.54 -15.20 -9.51
N ARG A 43 -2.72 -14.49 -10.62
CA ARG A 43 -1.81 -14.58 -11.77
C ARG A 43 -0.44 -13.97 -11.52
N PHE A 44 -0.28 -13.23 -10.40
CA PHE A 44 1.00 -12.62 -10.02
C PHE A 44 1.73 -13.42 -8.95
N PHE A 45 1.22 -14.60 -8.64
CA PHE A 45 1.79 -15.48 -7.63
C PHE A 45 3.02 -16.20 -8.17
N ASP A 46 4.10 -16.19 -7.40
CA ASP A 46 5.32 -16.94 -7.69
C ASP A 46 5.38 -18.15 -6.75
N PRO A 47 5.15 -19.37 -7.27
CA PRO A 47 5.13 -20.56 -6.39
C PRO A 47 6.51 -20.86 -5.78
N GLY A 48 7.59 -20.48 -6.42
CA GLY A 48 8.93 -20.69 -5.87
C GLY A 48 9.21 -19.81 -4.65
N ARG A 49 8.53 -18.66 -4.56
CA ARG A 49 8.66 -17.74 -3.44
C ARG A 49 7.49 -17.80 -2.47
N SER A 50 6.36 -18.35 -2.88
CA SER A 50 5.09 -18.26 -2.18
C SER A 50 4.70 -16.80 -1.91
N GLN A 51 4.96 -15.94 -2.87
CA GLN A 51 4.75 -14.49 -2.79
C GLN A 51 4.19 -13.98 -4.10
N TYR A 52 3.73 -12.72 -4.08
CA TYR A 52 3.13 -12.05 -5.23
C TYR A 52 4.04 -10.95 -5.73
N ASN A 53 4.20 -10.84 -7.06
CA ASN A 53 5.08 -9.87 -7.69
C ASN A 53 4.47 -8.46 -7.66
N ALA A 54 5.02 -7.59 -6.82
CA ALA A 54 4.49 -6.26 -6.62
C ALA A 54 4.55 -5.39 -7.87
N ASN A 55 5.62 -5.49 -8.65
CA ASN A 55 5.76 -4.69 -9.87
C ASN A 55 4.66 -5.00 -10.87
N GLU A 56 4.28 -6.28 -10.99
CA GLU A 56 3.21 -6.69 -11.90
C GLU A 56 1.84 -6.19 -11.41
N VAL A 57 1.60 -6.22 -10.10
CA VAL A 57 0.35 -5.69 -9.54
C VAL A 57 0.25 -4.18 -9.77
N ILE A 58 1.34 -3.44 -9.55
CA ILE A 58 1.33 -1.99 -9.76
C ILE A 58 0.99 -1.63 -11.21
N LYS A 59 1.47 -2.40 -12.18
CA LYS A 59 1.13 -2.17 -13.59
C LYS A 59 -0.37 -2.25 -13.84
N GLU A 60 -1.08 -3.05 -13.07
CA GLU A 60 -2.54 -3.15 -13.19
C GLU A 60 -3.26 -2.01 -12.44
N LEU A 61 -2.60 -1.39 -11.46
CA LEU A 61 -3.18 -0.26 -10.72
C LEU A 61 -3.04 1.06 -11.48
N ILE A 62 -1.97 1.23 -12.23
CA ILE A 62 -1.69 2.50 -12.93
C ILE A 62 -2.86 2.94 -13.82
N PRO A 63 -3.48 2.08 -14.64
CA PRO A 63 -4.60 2.51 -15.48
C PRO A 63 -5.84 2.96 -14.70
N LEU A 64 -5.94 2.64 -13.41
CA LEU A 64 -7.07 3.05 -12.59
C LEU A 64 -6.96 4.49 -12.10
N ALA A 65 -5.79 5.09 -12.24
CA ALA A 65 -5.58 6.50 -11.90
C ALA A 65 -5.95 7.37 -13.10
N HIS A 66 -6.82 8.34 -12.88
CA HIS A 66 -7.24 9.29 -13.92
C HIS A 66 -6.58 10.64 -13.69
N ASN A 67 -5.94 11.21 -14.72
CA ASN A 67 -5.29 12.52 -14.64
C ASN A 67 -4.25 12.55 -13.50
N THR A 68 -4.50 13.37 -12.48
CA THR A 68 -3.59 13.55 -11.35
C THR A 68 -3.98 12.72 -10.13
N ASP A 69 -4.93 11.78 -10.28
CA ASP A 69 -5.32 10.88 -9.19
C ASP A 69 -4.15 9.98 -8.77
N LYS A 70 -4.20 9.56 -7.51
CA LYS A 70 -3.30 8.53 -6.99
C LYS A 70 -4.13 7.31 -6.61
N VAL A 71 -3.59 6.13 -6.88
CA VAL A 71 -4.24 4.86 -6.55
C VAL A 71 -3.32 4.08 -5.61
N VAL A 72 -3.87 3.61 -4.50
CA VAL A 72 -3.13 2.82 -3.52
C VAL A 72 -3.82 1.49 -3.35
N GLY A 73 -3.15 0.41 -3.75
CA GLY A 73 -3.61 -0.95 -3.46
C GLY A 73 -3.12 -1.38 -2.09
N VAL A 74 -3.99 -2.01 -1.30
CA VAL A 74 -3.64 -2.55 0.02
C VAL A 74 -4.05 -4.01 0.07
N THR A 75 -3.12 -4.87 0.45
CA THR A 75 -3.35 -6.33 0.45
C THR A 75 -2.80 -6.98 1.71
N ASP A 76 -3.34 -8.17 2.04
CA ASP A 76 -2.78 -9.04 3.08
C ASP A 76 -1.76 -10.04 2.53
N LEU A 77 -1.57 -10.07 1.22
CA LEU A 77 -0.68 -11.03 0.57
C LEU A 77 0.78 -10.58 0.67
N ASP A 78 1.68 -11.56 0.79
CA ASP A 78 3.11 -11.29 0.87
C ASP A 78 3.65 -10.86 -0.49
N LEU A 79 4.35 -9.73 -0.52
CA LEU A 79 4.85 -9.13 -1.75
C LEU A 79 6.36 -9.24 -1.88
N PHE A 80 6.83 -9.31 -3.12
CA PHE A 80 8.25 -9.23 -3.43
C PHE A 80 8.49 -8.39 -4.68
N ILE A 81 9.71 -7.95 -4.84
CA ILE A 81 10.29 -7.52 -6.12
C ILE A 81 11.53 -8.38 -6.38
N PRO A 82 11.95 -8.56 -7.64
CA PRO A 82 13.01 -9.55 -7.96
C PRO A 82 14.32 -9.37 -7.18
N VAL A 83 14.67 -8.14 -6.79
CA VAL A 83 15.93 -7.86 -6.11
C VAL A 83 15.86 -8.00 -4.60
N LEU A 84 14.67 -8.21 -4.02
CA LEU A 84 14.47 -8.29 -2.58
C LEU A 84 13.66 -9.53 -2.20
N ARG A 85 13.90 -10.05 -0.99
CA ARG A 85 13.16 -11.22 -0.50
C ARG A 85 11.68 -10.91 -0.24
N TYR A 86 11.40 -9.71 0.23
CA TYR A 86 10.04 -9.22 0.46
C TYR A 86 10.05 -7.70 0.52
N ILE A 87 8.86 -7.12 0.43
CA ILE A 87 8.68 -5.68 0.62
C ILE A 87 7.42 -5.43 1.44
N PHE A 88 7.37 -4.30 2.13
CA PHE A 88 6.16 -3.81 2.80
C PHE A 88 5.29 -3.01 1.83
N GLY A 89 5.91 -2.39 0.86
CA GLY A 89 5.22 -1.59 -0.13
C GLY A 89 6.14 -1.20 -1.28
N GLN A 90 5.55 -0.70 -2.35
CA GLN A 90 6.25 -0.28 -3.55
C GLN A 90 5.51 0.88 -4.21
N ALA A 91 6.26 1.85 -4.69
CA ALA A 91 5.75 2.95 -5.50
C ALA A 91 6.89 3.51 -6.34
N TYR A 92 6.54 4.15 -7.45
CA TYR A 92 7.53 4.85 -8.26
C TYR A 92 7.47 6.35 -7.94
N LEU A 93 8.65 6.98 -7.82
CA LEU A 93 8.75 8.39 -7.52
C LEU A 93 8.01 9.20 -8.60
N GLY A 94 7.06 10.02 -8.16
CA GLY A 94 6.24 10.82 -9.08
C GLY A 94 5.23 10.00 -9.88
N GLY A 95 5.08 8.71 -9.59
CA GLY A 95 4.11 7.83 -10.26
C GLY A 95 2.68 8.05 -9.78
N SER A 96 1.75 7.24 -10.30
CA SER A 96 0.32 7.37 -9.98
C SER A 96 -0.21 6.25 -9.10
N ALA A 97 0.59 5.20 -8.85
CA ALA A 97 0.13 4.04 -8.12
C ALA A 97 1.14 3.60 -7.07
N ALA A 98 0.61 3.09 -5.96
CA ALA A 98 1.38 2.48 -4.89
C ALA A 98 0.70 1.19 -4.47
N LEU A 99 1.47 0.27 -3.87
CA LEU A 99 0.96 -0.99 -3.37
C LEU A 99 1.57 -1.25 -2.00
N ILE A 100 0.73 -1.59 -1.04
CA ILE A 100 1.17 -1.86 0.34
C ILE A 100 0.64 -3.22 0.77
N SER A 101 1.46 -3.97 1.51
CA SER A 101 1.07 -5.23 2.12
C SER A 101 1.09 -5.13 3.64
N GLY A 102 0.01 -5.61 4.26
CA GLY A 102 -0.04 -5.79 5.71
C GLY A 102 0.54 -7.12 6.19
N HIS A 103 0.91 -8.01 5.28
CA HIS A 103 1.29 -9.38 5.62
C HIS A 103 2.40 -9.49 6.67
N ARG A 104 3.42 -8.63 6.58
CA ARG A 104 4.58 -8.66 7.49
C ARG A 104 4.52 -7.60 8.58
N LEU A 105 3.39 -6.92 8.72
CA LEU A 105 3.20 -5.89 9.75
C LEU A 105 2.58 -6.43 11.03
N GLU A 106 2.09 -7.67 11.03
CA GLU A 106 1.47 -8.31 12.17
C GLU A 106 2.52 -8.70 13.23
N ASN A 107 2.21 -8.47 14.51
CA ASN A 107 3.09 -8.85 15.61
C ASN A 107 3.29 -10.38 15.71
N SER A 108 2.25 -11.16 15.41
CA SER A 108 2.31 -12.62 15.48
C SER A 108 3.40 -13.21 14.59
N ARG A 109 3.75 -12.54 13.51
CA ARG A 109 4.81 -12.98 12.61
C ARG A 109 6.19 -12.97 13.29
N TYR A 110 6.34 -12.17 14.33
CA TYR A 110 7.60 -12.02 15.08
C TYR A 110 7.53 -12.68 16.47
N GLY A 111 6.55 -13.58 16.67
CA GLY A 111 6.40 -14.28 17.93
C GLY A 111 5.78 -13.47 19.06
N MET A 112 5.20 -12.33 18.75
CA MET A 112 4.55 -11.45 19.73
C MET A 112 3.04 -11.52 19.57
N ALA A 113 2.30 -11.16 20.64
CA ALA A 113 0.86 -11.08 20.57
C ALA A 113 0.43 -9.98 19.59
N ASP A 114 -0.64 -10.23 18.83
CA ASP A 114 -1.18 -9.24 17.92
C ASP A 114 -1.72 -8.04 18.68
N ASP A 115 -1.47 -6.86 18.14
CA ASP A 115 -1.94 -5.58 18.68
C ASP A 115 -2.54 -4.77 17.53
N PRO A 116 -3.88 -4.63 17.50
CA PRO A 116 -4.54 -3.91 16.41
C PRO A 116 -4.07 -2.47 16.23
N LYS A 117 -3.73 -1.79 17.33
CA LYS A 117 -3.25 -0.42 17.26
C LYS A 117 -1.88 -0.33 16.61
N ILE A 118 -0.98 -1.24 16.96
CA ILE A 118 0.36 -1.29 16.36
C ILE A 118 0.25 -1.61 14.88
N PHE A 119 -0.60 -2.57 14.52
CA PHE A 119 -0.83 -2.91 13.10
C PHE A 119 -1.37 -1.70 12.34
N PHE A 120 -2.37 -1.02 12.90
CA PHE A 120 -2.94 0.19 12.30
C PHE A 120 -1.86 1.25 12.04
N ASP A 121 -1.03 1.52 13.05
CA ASP A 121 0.02 2.53 12.94
C ASP A 121 1.06 2.16 11.89
N ARG A 122 1.46 0.89 11.83
CA ARG A 122 2.42 0.40 10.84
C ARG A 122 1.86 0.48 9.43
N LEU A 123 0.60 0.08 9.26
CA LEU A 123 -0.05 0.12 7.95
C LEU A 123 -0.21 1.56 7.48
N LEU A 124 -0.66 2.45 8.35
CA LEU A 124 -0.80 3.87 8.02
C LEU A 124 0.54 4.47 7.61
N LYS A 125 1.60 4.20 8.36
CA LYS A 125 2.94 4.68 8.01
C LYS A 125 3.37 4.19 6.64
N SER A 126 3.12 2.91 6.34
CA SER A 126 3.48 2.34 5.05
C SER A 126 2.72 3.01 3.91
N ILE A 127 1.43 3.24 4.09
CA ILE A 127 0.60 3.93 3.10
C ILE A 127 1.11 5.36 2.88
N LEU A 128 1.34 6.10 3.95
CA LEU A 128 1.83 7.48 3.85
C LEU A 128 3.20 7.53 3.18
N HIS A 129 4.07 6.57 3.47
CA HIS A 129 5.41 6.48 2.89
C HIS A 129 5.34 6.28 1.37
N GLU A 130 4.61 5.26 0.93
CA GLU A 130 4.54 4.94 -0.48
C GLU A 130 3.75 5.99 -1.27
N LEU A 131 2.67 6.50 -0.69
CA LEU A 131 1.89 7.57 -1.30
C LEU A 131 2.73 8.84 -1.43
N GLY A 132 3.59 9.13 -0.43
CA GLY A 132 4.52 10.24 -0.50
C GLY A 132 5.44 10.16 -1.72
N HIS A 133 5.91 8.95 -2.06
CA HIS A 133 6.72 8.76 -3.27
C HIS A 133 5.94 9.11 -4.54
N THR A 134 4.66 8.80 -4.59
CA THR A 134 3.84 9.15 -5.77
C THR A 134 3.70 10.68 -5.92
N PHE A 135 3.81 11.43 -4.83
CA PHE A 135 3.81 12.90 -4.86
C PHE A 135 5.23 13.48 -5.02
N GLY A 136 6.22 12.64 -5.28
CA GLY A 136 7.58 13.09 -5.54
C GLY A 136 8.48 13.22 -4.33
N LEU A 137 8.02 12.83 -3.14
CA LEU A 137 8.83 12.89 -1.93
C LEU A 137 9.86 11.77 -1.92
N ARG A 138 11.10 12.10 -1.60
CA ARG A 138 12.20 11.15 -1.52
C ARG A 138 12.39 10.68 -0.09
N HIS A 139 13.19 9.62 0.08
CA HIS A 139 13.53 9.16 1.41
C HIS A 139 14.26 10.25 2.18
N CYS A 140 13.86 10.42 3.44
CA CYS A 140 14.51 11.35 4.35
C CYS A 140 15.77 10.72 4.92
N LEU A 141 16.85 11.50 5.01
CA LEU A 141 18.11 11.03 5.59
C LEU A 141 18.16 11.20 7.11
N GLN A 142 17.14 11.82 7.70
CA GLN A 142 17.03 12.04 9.14
C GLN A 142 16.43 10.81 9.82
N PRO A 143 17.04 10.27 10.90
CA PRO A 143 16.45 9.12 11.58
C PRO A 143 15.04 9.33 12.11
N SER A 144 14.64 10.57 12.34
CA SER A 144 13.30 10.91 12.85
C SER A 144 12.22 10.99 11.78
N CYS A 145 12.56 10.83 10.52
CA CYS A 145 11.58 10.89 9.43
C CYS A 145 10.68 9.70 9.35
#